data_3f00914aa17a24e9630e3b2f1aaba9ea
#
_entry.id   3f00914aa17a24e9630e3b2f1aaba9ea
#
_cell.length_a   1.000
_cell.length_b   1.000
_cell.length_c   1.000
_cell.angle_alpha   90.00
_cell.angle_beta   90.00
_cell.angle_gamma   90.00
#
_symmetry.space_group_name_H-M   'P 1'
#
loop_
_entity.id
_entity.type
_entity.pdbx_description
1 polymer ?
#
loop_
_entity_poly.entity_id
_entity_poly.type
_entity_poly.pdbx_seq_one_letter_code
_entity_poly.pdbx_strand_id
1 'polypeptide(L)'
;MAVITDLHAREILDSRGNPTVEVEMTLEDGAFARAGVPSGASTGMFEATELRDGDENRYDGKGVLCAVNNVNGEIADAVLGWDASDQRGLDHILINLDGTPNKSRLGANAILGVSLAAAHASAESAELPLFQYLGGINAHNLPVPMMNIINGGAHADNNVDIQESMIMPVGASSFSEGLRMCAEVYHALKTVLKKRHLSTAVGDEGGFAPDLPSNEAAMEVICEAVEKAGYTAVSYTHLRAHET
;
A
#
# COMPACT_ATOMS: atom_id res chain seq x y z
N MET A 1 28.25 2.59 -12.53
CA MET A 1 27.64 3.36 -11.41
C MET A 1 26.29 3.84 -11.92
N ALA A 2 25.25 3.63 -11.13
CA ALA A 2 23.89 4.04 -11.49
C ALA A 2 23.65 5.49 -11.03
N VAL A 3 24.36 6.45 -11.67
CA VAL A 3 24.34 7.87 -11.27
C VAL A 3 23.01 8.52 -11.63
N ILE A 4 22.37 9.19 -10.67
CA ILE A 4 21.11 9.92 -10.87
C ILE A 4 21.40 11.18 -11.70
N THR A 5 20.80 11.29 -12.88
CA THR A 5 20.96 12.43 -13.80
C THR A 5 19.72 13.31 -13.86
N ASP A 6 18.55 12.77 -13.55
CA ASP A 6 17.29 13.53 -13.50
C ASP A 6 16.35 12.97 -12.46
N LEU A 7 15.61 13.85 -11.79
CA LEU A 7 14.60 13.55 -10.79
C LEU A 7 13.41 14.48 -10.99
N HIS A 8 12.24 13.92 -11.21
CA HIS A 8 11.03 14.70 -11.41
C HIS A 8 9.84 14.08 -10.66
N ALA A 9 9.10 14.90 -9.95
CA ALA A 9 7.87 14.49 -9.27
C ALA A 9 6.64 15.21 -9.84
N ARG A 10 5.51 14.52 -9.76
CA ARG A 10 4.20 15.07 -10.09
C ARG A 10 3.14 14.58 -9.12
N GLU A 11 2.02 15.29 -9.09
CA GLU A 11 0.82 14.85 -8.42
C GLU A 11 0.03 13.92 -9.34
N ILE A 12 -0.40 12.76 -8.82
CA ILE A 12 -1.32 11.82 -9.47
C ILE A 12 -2.49 11.52 -8.53
N LEU A 13 -3.49 10.79 -8.98
CA LEU A 13 -4.61 10.35 -8.14
C LEU A 13 -4.48 8.88 -7.77
N ASP A 14 -4.77 8.57 -6.50
CA ASP A 14 -4.89 7.21 -6.00
C ASP A 14 -6.23 6.56 -6.42
N SER A 15 -6.47 5.29 -6.03
CA SER A 15 -7.70 4.56 -6.35
C SER A 15 -8.97 5.14 -5.73
N ARG A 16 -8.84 6.02 -4.73
CA ARG A 16 -9.94 6.74 -4.07
C ARG A 16 -10.17 8.13 -4.64
N GLY A 17 -9.35 8.55 -5.63
CA GLY A 17 -9.38 9.90 -6.21
C GLY A 17 -8.69 10.96 -5.36
N ASN A 18 -7.90 10.58 -4.34
CA ASN A 18 -7.10 11.52 -3.57
C ASN A 18 -5.73 11.73 -4.24
N PRO A 19 -5.18 12.95 -4.18
CA PRO A 19 -3.83 13.22 -4.67
C PRO A 19 -2.76 12.40 -3.94
N THR A 20 -1.77 11.92 -4.70
CA THR A 20 -0.53 11.34 -4.19
C THR A 20 0.65 11.73 -5.07
N VAL A 21 1.87 11.43 -4.62
CA VAL A 21 3.11 11.77 -5.31
C VAL A 21 3.54 10.61 -6.21
N GLU A 22 3.89 10.91 -7.46
CA GLU A 22 4.68 10.03 -8.32
C GLU A 22 6.04 10.66 -8.55
N VAL A 23 7.12 9.87 -8.46
CA VAL A 23 8.49 10.30 -8.71
C VAL A 23 9.06 9.51 -9.88
N GLU A 24 9.65 10.22 -10.84
CA GLU A 24 10.44 9.68 -11.95
C GLU A 24 11.92 9.91 -11.69
N MET A 25 12.74 8.93 -12.05
CA MET A 25 14.19 9.00 -11.92
C MET A 25 14.86 8.47 -13.19
N THR A 26 15.84 9.19 -13.70
CA THR A 26 16.69 8.79 -14.83
C THR A 26 18.13 8.64 -14.35
N LEU A 27 18.80 7.58 -14.80
CA LEU A 27 20.20 7.31 -14.52
C LEU A 27 21.08 7.60 -15.74
N GLU A 28 22.40 7.75 -15.51
CA GLU A 28 23.38 8.08 -16.56
C GLU A 28 23.45 7.05 -17.70
N ASP A 29 23.18 5.77 -17.39
CA ASP A 29 23.13 4.69 -18.38
C ASP A 29 21.83 4.66 -19.20
N GLY A 30 20.90 5.57 -18.94
CA GLY A 30 19.60 5.67 -19.60
C GLY A 30 18.50 4.85 -18.94
N ALA A 31 18.78 4.13 -17.84
CA ALA A 31 17.74 3.47 -17.07
C ALA A 31 16.77 4.51 -16.52
N PHE A 32 15.47 4.22 -16.63
CA PHE A 32 14.38 5.10 -16.22
C PHE A 32 13.36 4.32 -15.41
N ALA A 33 12.93 4.90 -14.31
CA ALA A 33 11.85 4.32 -13.51
C ALA A 33 10.96 5.39 -12.91
N ARG A 34 9.78 4.98 -12.48
CA ARG A 34 8.85 5.80 -11.71
C ARG A 34 8.20 5.00 -10.59
N ALA A 35 7.84 5.69 -9.54
CA ALA A 35 7.17 5.11 -8.39
C ALA A 35 6.06 6.05 -7.90
N GLY A 36 4.83 5.52 -7.83
CA GLY A 36 3.72 6.17 -7.13
C GLY A 36 3.77 5.84 -5.64
N VAL A 37 3.61 6.84 -4.80
CA VAL A 37 3.64 6.66 -3.35
C VAL A 37 2.29 6.13 -2.87
N PRO A 38 2.24 5.00 -2.17
CA PRO A 38 1.00 4.52 -1.57
C PRO A 38 0.56 5.44 -0.43
N SER A 39 -0.74 5.73 -0.37
CA SER A 39 -1.36 6.51 0.71
C SER A 39 -2.38 5.65 1.45
N GLY A 40 -2.27 5.57 2.78
CA GLY A 40 -3.17 4.80 3.62
C GLY A 40 -4.55 5.45 3.78
N ALA A 41 -5.56 4.66 4.11
CA ALA A 41 -6.90 5.16 4.47
C ALA A 41 -6.96 5.62 5.93
N SER A 42 -6.13 5.05 6.79
CA SER A 42 -5.98 5.39 8.21
C SER A 42 -4.52 5.66 8.54
N THR A 43 -4.25 6.40 9.61
CA THR A 43 -2.89 6.73 10.07
C THR A 43 -2.71 6.31 11.52
N GLY A 44 -1.54 5.73 11.83
CA GLY A 44 -1.14 5.40 13.19
C GLY A 44 -0.45 6.56 13.91
N MET A 45 -0.50 6.56 15.24
CA MET A 45 0.10 7.60 16.08
C MET A 45 1.61 7.80 15.84
N PHE A 46 2.32 6.74 15.47
CA PHE A 46 3.77 6.73 15.26
C PHE A 46 4.17 6.74 13.79
N GLU A 47 3.21 6.90 12.89
CA GLU A 47 3.45 6.93 11.47
C GLU A 47 4.17 8.21 11.04
N ALA A 48 5.03 8.11 10.03
CA ALA A 48 5.68 9.27 9.45
C ALA A 48 4.65 10.15 8.73
N THR A 49 4.89 11.47 8.73
CA THR A 49 3.94 12.45 8.22
C THR A 49 3.83 12.42 6.69
N GLU A 50 2.67 12.08 6.18
CA GLU A 50 2.32 12.37 4.79
C GLU A 50 2.05 13.88 4.66
N LEU A 51 2.90 14.58 3.88
CA LEU A 51 2.77 16.03 3.73
C LEU A 51 1.62 16.34 2.77
N ARG A 52 0.61 17.06 3.30
CA ARG A 52 -0.55 17.58 2.58
C ARG A 52 -0.50 19.10 2.54
N ASP A 53 -1.04 19.70 1.48
CA ASP A 53 -0.98 21.15 1.26
C ASP A 53 -1.84 21.95 2.24
N GLY A 54 -2.96 21.38 2.71
CA GLY A 54 -3.90 22.05 3.63
C GLY A 54 -4.74 23.16 2.97
N ASP A 55 -4.69 23.29 1.63
CA ASP A 55 -5.54 24.24 0.90
C ASP A 55 -6.93 23.65 0.67
N GLU A 56 -7.90 24.06 1.46
CA GLU A 56 -9.29 23.61 1.40
C GLU A 56 -9.97 23.86 0.02
N ASN A 57 -9.45 24.79 -0.79
CA ASN A 57 -9.99 25.05 -2.13
C ASN A 57 -9.49 24.04 -3.17
N ARG A 58 -8.57 23.15 -2.78
CA ARG A 58 -7.98 22.18 -3.69
C ARG A 58 -7.93 20.81 -3.02
N TYR A 59 -8.73 19.87 -3.55
CA TYR A 59 -8.88 18.51 -3.01
C TYR A 59 -9.20 18.45 -1.51
N ASP A 60 -9.99 19.40 -0.99
CA ASP A 60 -10.35 19.49 0.43
C ASP A 60 -9.11 19.42 1.36
N GLY A 61 -8.07 20.18 1.03
CA GLY A 61 -6.80 20.22 1.77
C GLY A 61 -5.83 19.07 1.49
N LYS A 62 -6.23 18.05 0.70
CA LYS A 62 -5.45 16.82 0.47
C LYS A 62 -4.42 16.92 -0.67
N GLY A 63 -4.23 18.09 -1.29
CA GLY A 63 -3.19 18.30 -2.30
C GLY A 63 -1.80 17.92 -1.82
N VAL A 64 -0.87 17.62 -2.75
CA VAL A 64 0.51 17.20 -2.43
C VAL A 64 1.58 18.03 -3.17
N LEU A 65 1.22 19.23 -3.63
CA LEU A 65 2.16 20.08 -4.36
C LEU A 65 3.36 20.52 -3.52
N CYS A 66 3.20 20.69 -2.20
CA CYS A 66 4.32 20.97 -1.30
C CYS A 66 5.34 19.81 -1.35
N ALA A 67 4.89 18.57 -1.25
CA ALA A 67 5.76 17.40 -1.36
C ALA A 67 6.40 17.26 -2.75
N VAL A 68 5.64 17.51 -3.82
CA VAL A 68 6.15 17.55 -5.21
C VAL A 68 7.24 18.60 -5.36
N ASN A 69 7.03 19.80 -4.85
CA ASN A 69 8.01 20.87 -4.91
C ASN A 69 9.28 20.56 -4.11
N ASN A 70 9.15 19.87 -2.97
CA ASN A 70 10.30 19.40 -2.19
C ASN A 70 11.14 18.40 -2.98
N VAL A 71 10.51 17.47 -3.73
CA VAL A 71 11.25 16.54 -4.60
C VAL A 71 11.93 17.27 -5.75
N ASN A 72 11.21 18.14 -6.46
CA ASN A 72 11.72 18.85 -7.65
C ASN A 72 12.74 19.95 -7.32
N GLY A 73 12.90 20.31 -6.05
CA GLY A 73 13.83 21.33 -5.56
C GLY A 73 14.89 20.73 -4.65
N GLU A 74 14.75 20.94 -3.34
CA GLU A 74 15.77 20.63 -2.33
C GLU A 74 16.24 19.16 -2.36
N ILE A 75 15.34 18.21 -2.58
CA ILE A 75 15.71 16.79 -2.65
C ILE A 75 16.49 16.52 -3.93
N ALA A 76 16.04 17.02 -5.09
CA ALA A 76 16.77 16.87 -6.35
C ALA A 76 18.19 17.43 -6.24
N ASP A 77 18.33 18.64 -5.69
CA ASP A 77 19.65 19.27 -5.51
C ASP A 77 20.60 18.43 -4.63
N ALA A 78 20.05 17.69 -3.67
CA ALA A 78 20.82 16.86 -2.74
C ALA A 78 21.22 15.49 -3.32
N VAL A 79 20.44 14.94 -4.27
CA VAL A 79 20.63 13.54 -4.74
C VAL A 79 21.11 13.44 -6.18
N LEU A 80 21.03 14.50 -6.98
CA LEU A 80 21.62 14.52 -8.34
C LEU A 80 23.13 14.25 -8.26
N GLY A 81 23.61 13.34 -9.10
CA GLY A 81 25.00 12.88 -9.09
C GLY A 81 25.29 11.76 -8.09
N TRP A 82 24.32 11.37 -7.24
CA TRP A 82 24.46 10.23 -6.34
C TRP A 82 24.34 8.90 -7.08
N ASP A 83 24.96 7.85 -6.56
CA ASP A 83 24.80 6.48 -7.07
C ASP A 83 23.53 5.85 -6.51
N ALA A 84 22.49 5.71 -7.35
CA ALA A 84 21.19 5.15 -6.95
C ALA A 84 21.30 3.71 -6.40
N SER A 85 22.36 2.97 -6.74
CA SER A 85 22.58 1.61 -6.20
C SER A 85 23.00 1.60 -4.74
N ASP A 86 23.50 2.72 -4.19
CA ASP A 86 23.68 2.91 -2.75
C ASP A 86 22.38 3.38 -2.08
N GLN A 87 21.40 2.49 -2.07
CA GLN A 87 20.08 2.73 -1.48
C GLN A 87 20.16 3.24 -0.05
N ARG A 88 21.04 2.65 0.78
CA ARG A 88 21.15 3.05 2.20
C ARG A 88 21.75 4.45 2.34
N GLY A 89 22.73 4.79 1.53
CA GLY A 89 23.31 6.12 1.49
C GLY A 89 22.29 7.16 1.06
N LEU A 90 21.54 6.88 0.01
CA LEU A 90 20.44 7.73 -0.46
C LEU A 90 19.39 7.96 0.62
N ASP A 91 18.90 6.89 1.25
CA ASP A 91 17.90 6.98 2.31
C ASP A 91 18.39 7.81 3.50
N HIS A 92 19.68 7.68 3.88
CA HIS A 92 20.28 8.51 4.92
C HIS A 92 20.39 9.98 4.53
N ILE A 93 20.69 10.29 3.26
CA ILE A 93 20.69 11.67 2.77
C ILE A 93 19.29 12.26 2.93
N LEU A 94 18.25 11.56 2.47
CA LEU A 94 16.86 12.02 2.53
C LEU A 94 16.39 12.24 3.98
N ILE A 95 16.68 11.30 4.88
CA ILE A 95 16.32 11.38 6.30
C ILE A 95 17.04 12.55 6.99
N ASN A 96 18.34 12.71 6.73
CA ASN A 96 19.13 13.80 7.32
C ASN A 96 18.73 15.16 6.76
N LEU A 97 18.38 15.21 5.48
CA LEU A 97 17.89 16.43 4.83
C LEU A 97 16.57 16.88 5.46
N ASP A 98 15.64 15.98 5.74
CA ASP A 98 14.42 16.30 6.47
C ASP A 98 14.71 16.75 7.89
N GLY A 99 15.54 16.04 8.62
CA GLY A 99 16.02 16.37 9.96
C GLY A 99 14.97 16.29 11.07
N THR A 100 13.74 15.81 10.77
CA THR A 100 12.68 15.62 11.78
C THR A 100 12.46 14.13 12.08
N PRO A 101 12.03 13.78 13.31
CA PRO A 101 11.83 12.37 13.68
C PRO A 101 10.78 11.66 12.81
N ASN A 102 9.74 12.37 12.38
CA ASN A 102 8.58 11.85 11.66
C ASN A 102 8.49 12.31 10.19
N LYS A 103 9.56 12.86 9.61
CA LYS A 103 9.62 13.35 8.20
C LYS A 103 8.59 14.46 7.91
N SER A 104 8.28 15.29 8.91
CA SER A 104 7.24 16.32 8.76
C SER A 104 7.66 17.54 7.95
N ARG A 105 8.97 17.75 7.70
CA ARG A 105 9.46 18.92 6.95
C ARG A 105 9.35 18.73 5.43
N LEU A 106 9.89 17.65 4.91
CA LEU A 106 9.85 17.34 3.47
C LEU A 106 8.64 16.50 3.09
N GLY A 107 8.14 15.71 4.04
CA GLY A 107 7.07 14.76 3.85
C GLY A 107 7.58 13.33 3.62
N ALA A 108 7.01 12.36 4.35
CA ALA A 108 7.32 10.96 4.15
C ALA A 108 6.98 10.50 2.73
N ASN A 109 5.93 11.05 2.12
CA ASN A 109 5.55 10.80 0.74
C ASN A 109 6.62 11.26 -0.26
N ALA A 110 7.21 12.44 -0.10
CA ALA A 110 8.32 12.92 -0.93
C ALA A 110 9.54 12.00 -0.79
N ILE A 111 9.94 11.70 0.44
CA ILE A 111 11.11 10.85 0.75
C ILE A 111 10.93 9.44 0.19
N LEU A 112 9.77 8.81 0.46
CA LEU A 112 9.47 7.45 0.00
C LEU A 112 9.41 7.37 -1.52
N GLY A 113 8.84 8.38 -2.19
CA GLY A 113 8.77 8.43 -3.65
C GLY A 113 10.15 8.36 -4.29
N VAL A 114 11.12 9.13 -3.77
CA VAL A 114 12.50 9.13 -4.27
C VAL A 114 13.20 7.80 -3.96
N SER A 115 13.05 7.28 -2.75
CA SER A 115 13.63 6.00 -2.34
C SER A 115 13.12 4.83 -3.20
N LEU A 116 11.81 4.77 -3.47
CA LEU A 116 11.21 3.76 -4.33
C LEU A 116 11.67 3.91 -5.79
N ALA A 117 11.69 5.14 -6.33
CA ALA A 117 12.13 5.39 -7.69
C ALA A 117 13.59 4.97 -7.89
N ALA A 118 14.47 5.21 -6.91
CA ALA A 118 15.86 4.78 -6.94
C ALA A 118 16.01 3.25 -6.97
N ALA A 119 15.23 2.53 -6.15
CA ALA A 119 15.24 1.07 -6.16
C ALA A 119 14.80 0.49 -7.51
N HIS A 120 13.73 1.07 -8.10
CA HIS A 120 13.25 0.67 -9.43
C HIS A 120 14.25 1.00 -10.54
N ALA A 121 14.83 2.21 -10.54
CA ALA A 121 15.81 2.61 -11.55
C ALA A 121 17.09 1.78 -11.46
N SER A 122 17.55 1.47 -10.25
CA SER A 122 18.72 0.60 -10.04
C SER A 122 18.46 -0.85 -10.47
N ALA A 123 17.24 -1.36 -10.29
CA ALA A 123 16.85 -2.67 -10.79
C ALA A 123 16.86 -2.69 -12.33
N GLU A 124 16.32 -1.65 -12.98
CA GLU A 124 16.34 -1.48 -14.44
C GLU A 124 17.77 -1.38 -14.98
N SER A 125 18.63 -0.57 -14.35
CA SER A 125 20.06 -0.47 -14.67
C SER A 125 20.79 -1.81 -14.56
N ALA A 126 20.39 -2.65 -13.61
CA ALA A 126 20.94 -4.00 -13.45
C ALA A 126 20.29 -5.06 -14.36
N GLU A 127 19.31 -4.68 -15.20
CA GLU A 127 18.49 -5.58 -16.03
C GLU A 127 17.82 -6.70 -15.21
N LEU A 128 17.40 -6.38 -13.96
CA LEU A 128 16.76 -7.32 -13.06
C LEU A 128 15.32 -6.88 -12.73
N PRO A 129 14.37 -7.80 -12.60
CA PRO A 129 13.09 -7.46 -11.99
C PRO A 129 13.30 -7.03 -10.53
N LEU A 130 12.51 -6.07 -10.05
CA LEU A 130 12.67 -5.45 -8.73
C LEU A 130 12.73 -6.49 -7.59
N PHE A 131 11.89 -7.54 -7.64
CA PHE A 131 11.88 -8.56 -6.59
C PHE A 131 13.22 -9.30 -6.49
N GLN A 132 13.91 -9.50 -7.62
CA GLN A 132 15.19 -10.18 -7.67
C GLN A 132 16.33 -9.23 -7.28
N TYR A 133 16.24 -7.96 -7.68
CA TYR A 133 17.18 -6.93 -7.26
C TYR A 133 17.18 -6.76 -5.73
N LEU A 134 16.01 -6.69 -5.11
CA LEU A 134 15.87 -6.54 -3.65
C LEU A 134 16.12 -7.83 -2.88
N GLY A 135 15.64 -8.96 -3.37
CA GLY A 135 15.65 -10.24 -2.65
C GLY A 135 16.83 -11.16 -2.98
N GLY A 136 17.63 -10.80 -3.99
CA GLY A 136 18.75 -11.61 -4.47
C GLY A 136 18.33 -12.86 -5.23
N ILE A 137 19.30 -13.74 -5.51
CA ILE A 137 19.11 -14.94 -6.34
C ILE A 137 18.12 -15.96 -5.80
N ASN A 138 17.81 -15.91 -4.51
CA ASN A 138 16.87 -16.80 -3.85
C ASN A 138 15.42 -16.22 -3.75
N ALA A 139 15.17 -15.06 -4.31
CA ALA A 139 13.86 -14.45 -4.32
C ALA A 139 12.93 -15.13 -5.33
N HIS A 140 12.36 -16.27 -4.95
CA HIS A 140 11.47 -17.07 -5.81
C HIS A 140 10.21 -17.57 -5.11
N ASN A 141 10.05 -17.30 -3.81
CA ASN A 141 8.88 -17.71 -3.05
C ASN A 141 7.84 -16.60 -3.02
N LEU A 142 6.65 -16.86 -3.54
CA LEU A 142 5.50 -15.98 -3.35
C LEU A 142 4.92 -16.18 -1.95
N PRO A 143 4.50 -15.10 -1.26
CA PRO A 143 3.83 -15.23 0.04
C PRO A 143 2.44 -15.83 -0.13
N VAL A 144 1.90 -16.42 0.96
CA VAL A 144 0.49 -16.75 1.02
C VAL A 144 -0.32 -15.45 0.93
N PRO A 145 -1.28 -15.32 -0.01
CA PRO A 145 -2.06 -14.09 -0.12
C PRO A 145 -2.94 -13.88 1.11
N MET A 146 -2.98 -12.64 1.61
CA MET A 146 -3.96 -12.17 2.59
C MET A 146 -4.99 -11.32 1.85
N MET A 147 -6.25 -11.70 1.91
CA MET A 147 -7.31 -11.01 1.20
C MET A 147 -8.33 -10.44 2.18
N ASN A 148 -8.47 -9.10 2.19
CA ASN A 148 -9.50 -8.42 2.96
C ASN A 148 -10.86 -8.68 2.31
N ILE A 149 -11.84 -9.17 3.08
CA ILE A 149 -13.17 -9.52 2.58
C ILE A 149 -14.33 -8.86 3.34
N ILE A 150 -14.09 -8.37 4.58
CA ILE A 150 -15.02 -7.51 5.33
C ILE A 150 -14.23 -6.32 5.89
N ASN A 151 -14.77 -5.12 5.67
CA ASN A 151 -14.29 -3.87 6.25
C ASN A 151 -15.20 -3.39 7.37
N GLY A 152 -14.60 -2.67 8.32
CA GLY A 152 -15.28 -1.94 9.39
C GLY A 152 -14.42 -0.78 9.88
N GLY A 153 -14.68 -0.27 11.08
CA GLY A 153 -13.93 0.83 11.67
C GLY A 153 -13.82 2.05 10.75
N ALA A 154 -12.62 2.58 10.58
CA ALA A 154 -12.36 3.73 9.72
C ALA A 154 -12.48 3.42 8.20
N HIS A 155 -12.51 2.13 7.81
CA HIS A 155 -12.52 1.72 6.40
C HIS A 155 -13.93 1.49 5.83
N ALA A 156 -14.97 1.61 6.65
CA ALA A 156 -16.35 1.42 6.21
C ALA A 156 -17.34 2.20 7.09
N ASP A 157 -18.40 2.71 6.48
CA ASP A 157 -19.53 3.32 7.20
C ASP A 157 -20.53 2.22 7.61
N ASN A 158 -20.18 1.49 8.66
CA ASN A 158 -21.00 0.42 9.26
C ASN A 158 -20.74 0.33 10.78
N ASN A 159 -21.37 -0.65 11.43
CA ASN A 159 -21.28 -0.87 12.88
C ASN A 159 -20.25 -1.92 13.31
N VAL A 160 -19.37 -2.36 12.43
CA VAL A 160 -18.27 -3.29 12.75
C VAL A 160 -17.05 -2.48 13.15
N ASP A 161 -16.49 -2.69 14.36
CA ASP A 161 -15.35 -1.92 14.87
C ASP A 161 -14.01 -2.39 14.28
N ILE A 162 -13.91 -3.67 13.89
CA ILE A 162 -12.68 -4.25 13.33
C ILE A 162 -12.50 -3.72 11.91
N GLN A 163 -11.40 -3.00 11.65
CA GLN A 163 -11.13 -2.34 10.38
C GLN A 163 -11.14 -3.29 9.18
N GLU A 164 -10.51 -4.46 9.32
CA GLU A 164 -10.44 -5.46 8.26
C GLU A 164 -10.47 -6.87 8.80
N SER A 165 -11.18 -7.74 8.08
CA SER A 165 -11.22 -9.16 8.31
C SER A 165 -10.72 -9.89 7.07
N MET A 166 -9.60 -10.60 7.21
CA MET A 166 -8.88 -11.20 6.10
C MET A 166 -8.98 -12.73 6.12
N ILE A 167 -8.92 -13.32 4.93
CA ILE A 167 -8.73 -14.77 4.75
C ILE A 167 -7.33 -15.05 4.20
N MET A 168 -6.76 -16.20 4.59
CA MET A 168 -5.46 -16.68 4.14
C MET A 168 -5.59 -18.15 3.71
N PRO A 169 -5.34 -18.51 2.44
CA PRO A 169 -5.49 -19.87 1.94
C PRO A 169 -4.22 -20.70 2.22
N VAL A 170 -3.91 -20.94 3.48
CA VAL A 170 -2.65 -21.56 3.92
C VAL A 170 -2.46 -23.01 3.44
N GLY A 171 -3.54 -23.69 3.03
CA GLY A 171 -3.51 -25.05 2.49
C GLY A 171 -3.37 -25.11 0.97
N ALA A 172 -3.29 -23.96 0.26
CA ALA A 172 -3.15 -23.94 -1.18
C ALA A 172 -1.77 -24.46 -1.63
N SER A 173 -1.72 -25.23 -2.72
CA SER A 173 -0.48 -25.79 -3.26
C SER A 173 0.31 -24.80 -4.11
N SER A 174 -0.29 -23.69 -4.51
CA SER A 174 0.31 -22.60 -5.30
C SER A 174 -0.36 -21.27 -5.02
N PHE A 175 0.33 -20.17 -5.37
CA PHE A 175 -0.26 -18.81 -5.27
C PHE A 175 -1.54 -18.69 -6.12
N SER A 176 -1.54 -19.20 -7.35
CA SER A 176 -2.70 -19.14 -8.24
C SER A 176 -3.91 -19.89 -7.67
N GLU A 177 -3.69 -21.05 -7.04
CA GLU A 177 -4.74 -21.76 -6.33
C GLU A 177 -5.23 -21.00 -5.11
N GLY A 178 -4.32 -20.43 -4.32
CA GLY A 178 -4.68 -19.60 -3.17
C GLY A 178 -5.53 -18.39 -3.57
N LEU A 179 -5.15 -17.69 -4.64
CA LEU A 179 -5.93 -16.59 -5.18
C LEU A 179 -7.32 -17.02 -5.64
N ARG A 180 -7.43 -18.18 -6.31
CA ARG A 180 -8.72 -18.76 -6.73
C ARG A 180 -9.60 -19.05 -5.51
N MET A 181 -9.05 -19.73 -4.49
CA MET A 181 -9.79 -20.04 -3.25
C MET A 181 -10.33 -18.76 -2.58
N CYS A 182 -9.50 -17.73 -2.45
CA CYS A 182 -9.92 -16.44 -1.91
C CYS A 182 -11.05 -15.80 -2.72
N ALA A 183 -10.96 -15.80 -4.04
CA ALA A 183 -12.00 -15.25 -4.91
C ALA A 183 -13.33 -16.03 -4.78
N GLU A 184 -13.28 -17.35 -4.70
CA GLU A 184 -14.47 -18.19 -4.51
C GLU A 184 -15.13 -17.94 -3.16
N VAL A 185 -14.34 -17.81 -2.08
CA VAL A 185 -14.86 -17.44 -0.74
C VAL A 185 -15.49 -16.03 -0.77
N TYR A 186 -14.83 -15.05 -1.40
CA TYR A 186 -15.38 -13.70 -1.54
C TYR A 186 -16.75 -13.69 -2.24
N HIS A 187 -16.90 -14.44 -3.33
CA HIS A 187 -18.18 -14.57 -4.04
C HIS A 187 -19.23 -15.37 -3.23
N ALA A 188 -18.80 -16.38 -2.47
CA ALA A 188 -19.68 -17.09 -1.55
C ALA A 188 -20.18 -16.14 -0.43
N LEU A 189 -19.28 -15.30 0.13
CA LEU A 189 -19.63 -14.29 1.13
C LEU A 189 -20.67 -13.30 0.60
N LYS A 190 -20.49 -12.80 -0.63
CA LYS A 190 -21.50 -11.94 -1.28
C LYS A 190 -22.87 -12.62 -1.32
N THR A 191 -22.90 -13.93 -1.58
CA THR A 191 -24.16 -14.69 -1.61
C THR A 191 -24.76 -14.90 -0.22
N VAL A 192 -23.93 -15.13 0.81
CA VAL A 192 -24.35 -15.23 2.22
C VAL A 192 -24.98 -13.92 2.68
N LEU A 193 -24.28 -12.79 2.45
CA LEU A 193 -24.76 -11.46 2.82
C LEU A 193 -26.10 -11.12 2.15
N LYS A 194 -26.22 -11.36 0.83
CA LYS A 194 -27.47 -11.14 0.10
C LYS A 194 -28.63 -11.98 0.66
N LYS A 195 -28.38 -13.26 1.00
CA LYS A 195 -29.40 -14.15 1.58
C LYS A 195 -29.87 -13.66 2.95
N ARG A 196 -29.00 -12.97 3.68
CA ARG A 196 -29.31 -12.34 4.98
C ARG A 196 -29.87 -10.92 4.85
N HIS A 197 -30.11 -10.43 3.62
CA HIS A 197 -30.55 -9.06 3.30
C HIS A 197 -29.57 -7.97 3.80
N LEU A 198 -28.28 -8.29 3.87
CA LEU A 198 -27.21 -7.39 4.27
C LEU A 198 -26.59 -6.68 3.06
N SER A 199 -25.98 -5.52 3.29
CA SER A 199 -25.26 -4.76 2.27
C SER A 199 -24.13 -5.57 1.63
N THR A 200 -23.96 -5.43 0.32
CA THR A 200 -22.80 -5.92 -0.42
C THR A 200 -22.04 -4.78 -1.09
N ALA A 201 -22.22 -3.55 -0.60
CA ALA A 201 -21.33 -2.43 -0.88
C ALA A 201 -19.95 -2.74 -0.28
N VAL A 202 -18.92 -2.18 -0.88
CA VAL A 202 -17.52 -2.38 -0.45
C VAL A 202 -17.01 -1.16 0.28
N GLY A 203 -16.15 -1.37 1.26
CA GLY A 203 -15.39 -0.32 1.92
C GLY A 203 -14.16 0.10 1.11
N ASP A 204 -13.33 0.95 1.70
CA ASP A 204 -12.18 1.59 1.04
C ASP A 204 -11.13 0.59 0.53
N GLU A 205 -11.07 -0.60 1.12
CA GLU A 205 -10.10 -1.65 0.78
C GLU A 205 -10.72 -2.85 0.05
N GLY A 206 -11.95 -2.69 -0.46
CA GLY A 206 -12.61 -3.69 -1.30
C GLY A 206 -13.31 -4.83 -0.58
N GLY A 207 -13.21 -4.93 0.75
CA GLY A 207 -14.05 -5.82 1.57
C GLY A 207 -15.50 -5.35 1.62
N PHE A 208 -16.45 -6.26 1.81
CA PHE A 208 -17.86 -5.87 2.02
C PHE A 208 -18.03 -5.08 3.32
N ALA A 209 -18.98 -4.17 3.34
CA ALA A 209 -19.28 -3.31 4.48
C ALA A 209 -20.73 -3.52 4.99
N PRO A 210 -21.09 -4.72 5.48
CA PRO A 210 -22.42 -4.97 6.05
C PRO A 210 -22.54 -4.39 7.44
N ASP A 211 -23.75 -3.99 7.85
CA ASP A 211 -24.10 -3.86 9.26
C ASP A 211 -24.31 -5.23 9.87
N LEU A 212 -23.59 -5.54 10.93
CA LEU A 212 -23.65 -6.82 11.62
C LEU A 212 -23.96 -6.62 13.11
N PRO A 213 -24.61 -7.57 13.78
CA PRO A 213 -25.00 -7.39 15.18
C PRO A 213 -23.81 -7.34 16.15
N SER A 214 -22.64 -7.84 15.76
CA SER A 214 -21.41 -7.79 16.54
C SER A 214 -20.17 -8.07 15.68
N ASN A 215 -18.97 -7.85 16.22
CA ASN A 215 -17.71 -8.21 15.58
C ASN A 215 -17.57 -9.72 15.38
N GLU A 216 -18.09 -10.54 16.30
CA GLU A 216 -18.13 -12.00 16.16
C GLU A 216 -18.98 -12.43 14.96
N ALA A 217 -20.09 -11.74 14.71
CA ALA A 217 -20.95 -12.02 13.56
C ALA A 217 -20.22 -11.84 12.23
N ALA A 218 -19.21 -10.96 12.17
CA ALA A 218 -18.34 -10.84 10.98
C ALA A 218 -17.54 -12.13 10.74
N MET A 219 -17.01 -12.73 11.81
CA MET A 219 -16.29 -14.01 11.71
C MET A 219 -17.22 -15.16 11.33
N GLU A 220 -18.43 -15.20 11.90
CA GLU A 220 -19.43 -16.23 11.60
C GLU A 220 -19.82 -16.23 10.12
N VAL A 221 -20.09 -15.07 9.52
CA VAL A 221 -20.46 -14.99 8.10
C VAL A 221 -19.28 -15.34 7.18
N ILE A 222 -18.05 -15.07 7.61
CA ILE A 222 -16.84 -15.49 6.89
C ILE A 222 -16.72 -17.02 6.92
N CYS A 223 -16.86 -17.65 8.10
CA CYS A 223 -16.82 -19.10 8.23
C CYS A 223 -17.91 -19.77 7.38
N GLU A 224 -19.14 -19.26 7.41
CA GLU A 224 -20.23 -19.74 6.53
C GLU A 224 -19.87 -19.63 5.05
N ALA A 225 -19.21 -18.54 4.67
CA ALA A 225 -18.78 -18.33 3.28
C ALA A 225 -17.67 -19.31 2.86
N VAL A 226 -16.71 -19.59 3.75
CA VAL A 226 -15.64 -20.57 3.52
C VAL A 226 -16.23 -21.97 3.31
N GLU A 227 -17.13 -22.41 4.20
CA GLU A 227 -17.81 -23.70 4.08
C GLU A 227 -18.67 -23.78 2.82
N LYS A 228 -19.39 -22.71 2.49
CA LYS A 228 -20.21 -22.63 1.27
C LYS A 228 -19.38 -22.68 -0.01
N ALA A 229 -18.16 -22.19 0.02
CA ALA A 229 -17.21 -22.30 -1.09
C ALA A 229 -16.59 -23.70 -1.20
N GLY A 230 -16.89 -24.61 -0.26
CA GLY A 230 -16.37 -25.99 -0.24
C GLY A 230 -15.02 -26.14 0.44
N TYR A 231 -14.62 -25.15 1.24
CA TYR A 231 -13.38 -25.16 2.00
C TYR A 231 -13.65 -25.35 3.49
N THR A 232 -12.60 -25.64 4.25
CA THR A 232 -12.67 -25.78 5.71
C THR A 232 -11.98 -24.60 6.36
N ALA A 233 -12.71 -23.86 7.20
CA ALA A 233 -12.10 -22.85 8.05
C ALA A 233 -11.23 -23.55 9.10
N VAL A 234 -9.95 -23.19 9.17
CA VAL A 234 -9.02 -23.64 10.21
C VAL A 234 -8.68 -22.48 11.14
N SER A 235 -8.40 -22.79 12.39
CA SER A 235 -8.23 -21.82 13.49
C SER A 235 -6.98 -20.93 13.41
N TYR A 236 -6.40 -20.76 12.22
CA TYR A 236 -5.29 -19.86 11.94
C TYR A 236 -5.74 -18.54 11.30
N THR A 237 -7.01 -18.16 11.46
CA THR A 237 -7.46 -16.83 11.09
C THR A 237 -6.83 -15.86 12.09
N HIS A 238 -5.72 -15.26 11.73
CA HIS A 238 -5.13 -14.17 12.49
C HIS A 238 -6.00 -12.94 12.24
N LEU A 239 -6.78 -12.58 13.25
CA LEU A 239 -7.36 -11.25 13.35
C LEU A 239 -6.23 -10.30 13.72
N ARG A 240 -5.83 -9.44 12.82
CA ARG A 240 -5.04 -8.29 13.16
C ARG A 240 -6.01 -7.13 13.38
N ALA A 241 -6.40 -6.91 14.63
CA ALA A 241 -7.01 -5.66 15.03
C ALA A 241 -5.88 -4.61 15.06
N HIS A 242 -5.94 -3.61 14.20
CA HIS A 242 -5.20 -2.38 14.40
C HIS A 242 -6.08 -1.49 15.28
N GLU A 243 -5.70 -1.35 16.54
CA GLU A 243 -6.20 -0.27 17.38
C GLU A 243 -5.53 1.03 16.87
N THR A 244 -6.35 1.95 16.42
CA THR A 244 -5.98 3.34 16.11
C THR A 244 -5.84 4.14 17.40
#